data_de18e8beaffba05f5feec79d7002fb76
#
_entry.id   de18e8beaffba05f5feec79d7002fb76
#
_cell.length_a   1.000
_cell.length_b   1.000
_cell.length_c   1.000
_cell.angle_alpha   90.00
_cell.angle_beta   90.00
_cell.angle_gamma   90.00
#
_symmetry.space_group_name_H-M   'P 1'
#
loop_
_entity.id
_entity.type
_entity.pdbx_description
1 polymer ?
#
loop_
_entity_poly.entity_id
_entity_poly.type
_entity_poly.pdbx_seq_one_letter_code
_entity_poly.pdbx_strand_id
1 'polypeptide(L)'
;PFRLTLLFVFLFSISNLTGQALADELVVYSARNEHLIKPLFDAYTHETGIKITYITDKEGPLLQRLKSEGRNTRADLLITVDAGNLWHAANEGVLQKIESPQLAANIPANLRDPDNRWFGLSLRARTLVYSTERVKPEQLSSYAALGEPKWRGRLLLRTSKKVYNQSLVAMLIAEYGEAQTEQIITTWVDNLAAPPFASDTKLMQAILAGQGDVGIVNTYYFGRLLKENPDLKLALYWPNQDSTGVHVNISGAGVTKYAKNPRGAVKFLEWLSSEKAQNLFADANMEYPVNPGVEAHAYVKSWGSFKASEMNLARAGELQSDAIKLMDRAGYH
;
A
#
# COMPACT_ATOMS: atom_id res chain seq x y z
N PRO A 1 -66.39 16.69 -58.82
CA PRO A 1 -65.54 15.65 -58.27
C PRO A 1 -64.46 16.29 -57.40
N PHE A 2 -64.61 16.10 -56.07
CA PHE A 2 -63.65 16.56 -55.06
C PHE A 2 -62.56 15.49 -54.92
N ARG A 3 -61.32 15.90 -55.10
CA ARG A 3 -60.16 15.07 -54.79
C ARG A 3 -59.72 15.38 -53.36
N LEU A 4 -59.83 14.37 -52.49
CA LEU A 4 -59.35 14.40 -51.10
C LEU A 4 -57.89 13.97 -51.11
N THR A 5 -56.98 14.89 -50.79
CA THR A 5 -55.56 14.59 -50.64
C THR A 5 -55.27 14.24 -49.16
N LEU A 6 -54.95 12.96 -48.88
CA LEU A 6 -54.54 12.50 -47.58
C LEU A 6 -53.08 12.91 -47.36
N LEU A 7 -52.83 13.74 -46.36
CA LEU A 7 -51.50 14.13 -45.89
C LEU A 7 -51.06 13.11 -44.81
N PHE A 8 -50.11 12.23 -45.13
CA PHE A 8 -49.47 11.35 -44.17
C PHE A 8 -48.41 12.15 -43.40
N VAL A 9 -48.67 12.45 -42.13
CA VAL A 9 -47.65 13.00 -41.21
C VAL A 9 -46.88 11.85 -40.63
N PHE A 10 -45.61 11.67 -41.07
CA PHE A 10 -44.65 10.80 -40.46
C PHE A 10 -44.12 11.42 -39.20
N LEU A 11 -44.57 10.99 -38.02
CA LEU A 11 -43.97 11.30 -36.74
C LEU A 11 -42.65 10.53 -36.59
N PHE A 12 -41.55 11.20 -36.87
CA PHE A 12 -40.21 10.67 -36.50
C PHE A 12 -40.05 10.78 -34.97
N SER A 13 -40.26 9.67 -34.28
CA SER A 13 -39.87 9.54 -32.86
C SER A 13 -38.34 9.57 -32.77
N ILE A 14 -37.77 10.71 -32.46
CA ILE A 14 -36.36 10.83 -32.08
C ILE A 14 -36.25 10.23 -30.68
N SER A 15 -35.85 8.96 -30.63
CA SER A 15 -35.42 8.34 -29.38
C SER A 15 -34.13 9.04 -28.93
N ASN A 16 -34.25 9.96 -27.99
CA ASN A 16 -33.12 10.49 -27.27
C ASN A 16 -32.46 9.34 -26.49
N LEU A 17 -31.49 8.69 -27.09
CA LEU A 17 -30.47 7.96 -26.33
C LEU A 17 -29.66 9.02 -25.56
N THR A 18 -30.15 9.38 -24.38
CA THR A 18 -29.32 10.03 -23.38
C THR A 18 -28.30 8.98 -22.90
N GLY A 19 -27.26 8.78 -23.70
CA GLY A 19 -26.01 8.23 -23.21
C GLY A 19 -25.60 9.17 -22.08
N GLN A 20 -25.66 8.70 -20.83
CA GLN A 20 -25.11 9.43 -19.70
C GLN A 20 -23.63 9.66 -20.03
N ALA A 21 -23.27 10.87 -20.45
CA ALA A 21 -21.87 11.27 -20.62
C ALA A 21 -21.18 10.94 -19.30
N LEU A 22 -20.13 10.11 -19.36
CA LEU A 22 -19.24 9.94 -18.22
C LEU A 22 -18.75 11.35 -17.87
N ALA A 23 -18.80 11.72 -16.60
CA ALA A 23 -18.27 13.01 -16.19
C ALA A 23 -16.81 13.08 -16.66
N ASP A 24 -16.44 14.18 -17.29
CA ASP A 24 -15.10 14.39 -17.84
C ASP A 24 -14.02 14.63 -16.76
N GLU A 25 -14.37 14.41 -15.50
CA GLU A 25 -13.53 14.67 -14.33
C GLU A 25 -13.68 13.58 -13.26
N LEU A 26 -12.55 13.26 -12.63
CA LEU A 26 -12.47 12.48 -11.39
C LEU A 26 -11.82 13.30 -10.29
N VAL A 27 -12.32 13.16 -9.06
CA VAL A 27 -11.73 13.80 -7.87
C VAL A 27 -11.10 12.72 -6.98
N VAL A 28 -9.80 12.87 -6.68
CA VAL A 28 -9.01 11.91 -5.92
C VAL A 28 -8.47 12.55 -4.64
N TYR A 29 -8.71 11.91 -3.49
CA TYR A 29 -8.02 12.23 -2.25
C TYR A 29 -6.87 11.23 -2.07
N SER A 30 -5.64 11.72 -1.91
CA SER A 30 -4.45 10.88 -1.88
C SER A 30 -3.54 11.18 -0.70
N ALA A 31 -3.18 10.11 0.04
CA ALA A 31 -2.16 10.16 1.07
C ALA A 31 -0.75 9.88 0.52
N ARG A 32 -0.60 9.65 -0.78
CA ARG A 32 0.72 9.56 -1.41
C ARG A 32 1.22 10.94 -1.79
N ASN A 33 2.54 11.12 -1.73
CA ASN A 33 3.19 12.35 -2.17
C ASN A 33 2.87 12.66 -3.64
N GLU A 34 2.65 13.92 -3.93
CA GLU A 34 2.24 14.38 -5.26
C GLU A 34 3.17 13.90 -6.37
N HIS A 35 4.49 13.99 -6.18
CA HIS A 35 5.48 13.56 -7.18
C HIS A 35 5.40 12.07 -7.54
N LEU A 36 4.76 11.23 -6.70
CA LEU A 36 4.57 9.80 -6.96
C LEU A 36 3.26 9.50 -7.72
N ILE A 37 2.25 10.37 -7.60
CA ILE A 37 0.92 10.11 -8.18
C ILE A 37 0.63 10.97 -9.41
N LYS A 38 1.16 12.18 -9.47
CA LYS A 38 0.91 13.10 -10.59
C LYS A 38 1.26 12.51 -11.95
N PRO A 39 2.38 11.79 -12.14
CA PRO A 39 2.69 11.16 -13.43
C PRO A 39 1.63 10.13 -13.87
N LEU A 40 1.00 9.41 -12.94
CA LEU A 40 -0.10 8.48 -13.23
C LEU A 40 -1.35 9.22 -13.68
N PHE A 41 -1.70 10.29 -12.99
CA PHE A 41 -2.87 11.11 -13.31
C PHE A 41 -2.71 11.78 -14.68
N ASP A 42 -1.52 12.32 -14.96
CA ASP A 42 -1.18 12.90 -16.26
C ASP A 42 -1.26 11.86 -17.39
N ALA A 43 -0.73 10.65 -17.17
CA ALA A 43 -0.79 9.55 -18.13
C ALA A 43 -2.22 9.10 -18.42
N TYR A 44 -3.07 8.95 -17.38
CA TYR A 44 -4.47 8.61 -17.55
C TYR A 44 -5.24 9.70 -18.30
N THR A 45 -5.04 10.96 -17.92
CA THR A 45 -5.67 12.11 -18.60
C THR A 45 -5.25 12.20 -20.06
N HIS A 46 -3.96 11.98 -20.35
CA HIS A 46 -3.47 11.97 -21.72
C HIS A 46 -4.10 10.85 -22.58
N GLU A 47 -4.32 9.69 -21.98
CA GLU A 47 -4.85 8.52 -22.69
C GLU A 47 -6.37 8.59 -22.88
N THR A 48 -7.10 9.12 -21.89
CA THR A 48 -8.56 9.04 -21.86
C THR A 48 -9.27 10.37 -22.08
N GLY A 49 -8.57 11.50 -21.96
CA GLY A 49 -9.15 12.83 -21.92
C GLY A 49 -9.83 13.20 -20.59
N ILE A 50 -9.91 12.25 -19.63
CA ILE A 50 -10.57 12.48 -18.33
C ILE A 50 -9.61 13.25 -17.42
N LYS A 51 -10.04 14.41 -16.95
CA LYS A 51 -9.28 15.23 -16.01
C LYS A 51 -9.33 14.63 -14.61
N ILE A 52 -8.16 14.59 -13.93
CA ILE A 52 -8.09 14.24 -12.51
C ILE A 52 -7.78 15.48 -11.69
N THR A 53 -8.71 15.85 -10.81
CA THR A 53 -8.51 16.86 -9.75
C THR A 53 -8.19 16.10 -8.46
N TYR A 54 -7.21 16.55 -7.70
CA TYR A 54 -6.78 15.82 -6.51
C TYR A 54 -6.37 16.74 -5.36
N ILE A 55 -6.45 16.15 -4.15
CA ILE A 55 -5.95 16.74 -2.91
C ILE A 55 -4.98 15.74 -2.29
N THR A 56 -3.83 16.24 -1.84
CA THR A 56 -2.86 15.45 -1.08
C THR A 56 -2.81 15.91 0.38
N ASP A 57 -2.86 14.96 1.31
CA ASP A 57 -2.70 15.17 2.75
C ASP A 57 -2.31 13.85 3.41
N LYS A 58 -2.11 13.86 4.73
CA LYS A 58 -1.86 12.66 5.53
C LYS A 58 -3.11 11.77 5.60
N GLU A 59 -2.91 10.48 5.88
CA GLU A 59 -3.95 9.44 5.90
C GLU A 59 -5.12 9.78 6.84
N GLY A 60 -4.79 10.16 8.09
CA GLY A 60 -5.78 10.49 9.12
C GLY A 60 -6.66 11.69 8.74
N PRO A 61 -6.09 12.85 8.41
CA PRO A 61 -6.84 14.02 7.93
C PRO A 61 -7.74 13.71 6.74
N LEU A 62 -7.29 12.96 5.73
CA LEU A 62 -8.12 12.59 4.58
C LEU A 62 -9.30 11.71 4.98
N LEU A 63 -9.10 10.74 5.87
CA LEU A 63 -10.20 9.90 6.38
C LEU A 63 -11.22 10.75 7.15
N GLN A 64 -10.77 11.63 8.05
CA GLN A 64 -11.66 12.52 8.79
C GLN A 64 -12.42 13.47 7.87
N ARG A 65 -11.77 13.96 6.83
CA ARG A 65 -12.40 14.80 5.82
C ARG A 65 -13.53 14.07 5.10
N LEU A 66 -13.29 12.83 4.61
CA LEU A 66 -14.32 12.00 3.98
C LEU A 66 -15.51 11.74 4.91
N LYS A 67 -15.25 11.46 6.20
CA LYS A 67 -16.29 11.29 7.23
C LYS A 67 -17.11 12.56 7.41
N SER A 68 -16.46 13.70 7.54
CA SER A 68 -17.12 15.00 7.76
C SER A 68 -17.92 15.48 6.55
N GLU A 69 -17.40 15.28 5.35
CA GLU A 69 -18.09 15.63 4.11
C GLU A 69 -19.31 14.71 3.84
N GLY A 70 -19.23 13.45 4.24
CA GLY A 70 -20.31 12.47 4.09
C GLY A 70 -20.87 12.45 2.67
N ARG A 71 -22.19 12.65 2.51
CA ARG A 71 -22.86 12.69 1.19
C ARG A 71 -22.44 13.87 0.31
N ASN A 72 -21.81 14.87 0.89
CA ASN A 72 -21.35 16.07 0.18
C ASN A 72 -19.91 15.96 -0.31
N THR A 73 -19.24 14.83 -0.06
CA THR A 73 -17.88 14.65 -0.56
C THR A 73 -17.81 14.83 -2.07
N ARG A 74 -16.72 15.45 -2.51
CA ARG A 74 -16.38 15.56 -3.93
C ARG A 74 -15.49 14.42 -4.39
N ALA A 75 -14.84 13.69 -3.46
CA ALA A 75 -13.92 12.62 -3.79
C ALA A 75 -14.62 11.41 -4.37
N ASP A 76 -14.15 10.96 -5.53
CA ASP A 76 -14.56 9.69 -6.15
C ASP A 76 -13.68 8.53 -5.68
N LEU A 77 -12.38 8.80 -5.43
CA LEU A 77 -11.43 7.81 -4.92
C LEU A 77 -10.67 8.32 -3.70
N LEU A 78 -10.33 7.38 -2.81
CA LEU A 78 -9.30 7.53 -1.80
C LEU A 78 -8.11 6.64 -2.19
N ILE A 79 -6.92 7.24 -2.33
CA ILE A 79 -5.64 6.53 -2.46
C ILE A 79 -4.88 6.71 -1.14
N THR A 80 -4.44 5.62 -0.54
CA THR A 80 -3.66 5.70 0.71
C THR A 80 -2.58 4.64 0.76
N VAL A 81 -1.68 4.77 1.72
CA VAL A 81 -0.60 3.83 2.00
C VAL A 81 -0.98 2.95 3.17
N ASP A 82 -0.55 1.68 3.11
CA ASP A 82 -0.79 0.66 4.11
C ASP A 82 -2.22 0.09 4.13
N ALA A 83 -2.30 -1.23 4.10
CA ALA A 83 -3.57 -1.95 4.13
C ALA A 83 -4.37 -1.69 5.41
N GLY A 84 -3.71 -1.39 6.53
CA GLY A 84 -4.36 -1.00 7.77
C GLY A 84 -5.19 0.27 7.60
N ASN A 85 -4.66 1.28 6.92
CA ASN A 85 -5.40 2.52 6.63
C ASN A 85 -6.57 2.29 5.67
N LEU A 86 -6.40 1.42 4.67
CA LEU A 86 -7.47 1.04 3.74
C LEU A 86 -8.60 0.30 4.47
N TRP A 87 -8.22 -0.63 5.34
CA TRP A 87 -9.19 -1.36 6.17
C TRP A 87 -9.99 -0.40 7.05
N HIS A 88 -9.33 0.56 7.71
CA HIS A 88 -10.00 1.56 8.53
C HIS A 88 -10.98 2.40 7.72
N ALA A 89 -10.58 2.85 6.53
CA ALA A 89 -11.48 3.59 5.64
C ALA A 89 -12.73 2.77 5.26
N ALA A 90 -12.55 1.48 4.95
CA ALA A 90 -13.66 0.57 4.66
C ALA A 90 -14.55 0.33 5.90
N ASN A 91 -13.94 0.11 7.07
CA ASN A 91 -14.65 -0.15 8.33
C ASN A 91 -15.44 1.08 8.83
N GLU A 92 -14.93 2.29 8.60
CA GLU A 92 -15.63 3.55 8.85
C GLU A 92 -16.74 3.85 7.83
N GLY A 93 -16.93 2.96 6.85
CA GLY A 93 -18.02 3.05 5.88
C GLY A 93 -17.87 4.18 4.85
N VAL A 94 -16.65 4.67 4.62
CA VAL A 94 -16.39 5.72 3.61
C VAL A 94 -16.05 5.17 2.23
N LEU A 95 -15.89 3.85 2.09
CA LEU A 95 -15.66 3.15 0.83
C LEU A 95 -16.87 2.28 0.45
N GLN A 96 -17.09 2.08 -0.84
CA GLN A 96 -18.13 1.20 -1.35
C GLN A 96 -17.56 -0.07 -1.95
N LYS A 97 -18.36 -1.15 -1.95
CA LYS A 97 -18.05 -2.41 -2.61
C LYS A 97 -18.05 -2.24 -4.12
N ILE A 98 -17.05 -2.80 -4.78
CA ILE A 98 -16.87 -2.77 -6.24
C ILE A 98 -16.80 -4.19 -6.78
N GLU A 99 -17.64 -4.47 -7.77
CA GLU A 99 -17.58 -5.70 -8.54
C GLU A 99 -16.89 -5.43 -9.89
N SER A 100 -15.68 -5.94 -10.05
CA SER A 100 -14.90 -5.84 -11.30
C SER A 100 -14.10 -7.13 -11.54
N PRO A 101 -14.46 -7.89 -12.57
CA PRO A 101 -13.69 -9.08 -12.96
C PRO A 101 -12.22 -8.74 -13.29
N GLN A 102 -11.97 -7.58 -13.86
CA GLN A 102 -10.61 -7.13 -14.20
C GLN A 102 -9.78 -6.88 -12.94
N LEU A 103 -10.33 -6.17 -11.95
CA LEU A 103 -9.62 -5.96 -10.67
C LEU A 103 -9.39 -7.30 -9.95
N ALA A 104 -10.36 -8.21 -10.00
CA ALA A 104 -10.22 -9.53 -9.40
C ALA A 104 -9.15 -10.39 -10.09
N ALA A 105 -8.97 -10.26 -11.40
CA ALA A 105 -7.95 -10.96 -12.18
C ALA A 105 -6.54 -10.35 -11.96
N ASN A 106 -6.45 -9.02 -11.87
CA ASN A 106 -5.19 -8.30 -11.82
C ASN A 106 -4.61 -8.16 -10.40
N ILE A 107 -5.44 -8.29 -9.36
CA ILE A 107 -5.03 -8.07 -7.97
C ILE A 107 -5.33 -9.32 -7.14
N PRO A 108 -4.31 -10.01 -6.63
CA PRO A 108 -4.46 -11.20 -5.79
C PRO A 108 -5.40 -10.97 -4.59
N ALA A 109 -6.13 -12.01 -4.19
CA ALA A 109 -7.15 -11.91 -3.14
C ALA A 109 -6.59 -11.46 -1.78
N ASN A 110 -5.34 -11.83 -1.48
CA ASN A 110 -4.66 -11.39 -0.25
C ASN A 110 -4.22 -9.92 -0.26
N LEU A 111 -4.20 -9.27 -1.43
CA LEU A 111 -3.81 -7.86 -1.61
C LEU A 111 -5.02 -6.93 -1.83
N ARG A 112 -6.22 -7.40 -1.54
CA ARG A 112 -7.46 -6.60 -1.64
C ARG A 112 -8.41 -6.94 -0.48
N ASP A 113 -9.37 -6.06 -0.27
CA ASP A 113 -10.43 -6.28 0.73
C ASP A 113 -11.22 -7.55 0.43
N PRO A 114 -11.49 -8.41 1.41
CA PRO A 114 -12.39 -9.56 1.22
C PRO A 114 -13.76 -9.20 0.65
N ASP A 115 -14.27 -7.99 0.97
CA ASP A 115 -15.54 -7.45 0.46
C ASP A 115 -15.37 -6.52 -0.76
N ASN A 116 -14.17 -6.46 -1.35
CA ASN A 116 -13.85 -5.64 -2.53
C ASN A 116 -14.12 -4.13 -2.35
N ARG A 117 -13.86 -3.57 -1.17
CA ARG A 117 -13.99 -2.13 -0.90
C ARG A 117 -12.68 -1.36 -1.14
N TRP A 118 -11.53 -2.06 -1.17
CA TRP A 118 -10.23 -1.51 -1.52
C TRP A 118 -9.35 -2.54 -2.25
N PHE A 119 -8.38 -2.03 -3.01
CA PHE A 119 -7.52 -2.81 -3.89
C PHE A 119 -6.08 -2.31 -3.77
N GLY A 120 -5.12 -3.24 -3.65
CA GLY A 120 -3.70 -2.93 -3.72
C GLY A 120 -3.30 -2.46 -5.12
N LEU A 121 -2.38 -1.50 -5.19
CA LEU A 121 -1.89 -0.92 -6.44
C LEU A 121 -0.37 -0.99 -6.58
N SER A 122 0.36 -1.03 -5.49
CA SER A 122 1.78 -1.35 -5.44
C SER A 122 2.10 -2.10 -4.17
N LEU A 123 3.20 -2.85 -4.17
CA LEU A 123 3.63 -3.70 -3.07
C LEU A 123 5.04 -3.32 -2.63
N ARG A 124 5.31 -3.37 -1.33
CA ARG A 124 6.65 -3.31 -0.74
C ARG A 124 6.79 -4.38 0.31
N ALA A 125 7.99 -4.89 0.50
CA ALA A 125 8.31 -5.72 1.65
C ALA A 125 8.81 -4.85 2.81
N ARG A 126 8.47 -5.25 4.03
CA ARG A 126 9.09 -4.75 5.25
C ARG A 126 10.06 -5.82 5.72
N THR A 127 11.31 -5.64 5.40
CA THR A 127 12.33 -6.68 5.46
C THR A 127 13.51 -6.30 6.35
N LEU A 128 14.46 -7.21 6.53
CA LEU A 128 15.66 -6.90 7.28
C LEU A 128 16.67 -6.15 6.41
N VAL A 129 17.34 -5.18 7.00
CA VAL A 129 18.52 -4.52 6.44
C VAL A 129 19.69 -4.73 7.39
N TYR A 130 20.88 -4.99 6.86
CA TYR A 130 22.05 -5.28 7.70
C TYR A 130 23.32 -4.67 7.12
N SER A 131 24.32 -4.44 8.00
CA SER A 131 25.66 -4.03 7.62
C SER A 131 26.41 -5.20 6.96
N THR A 132 26.83 -5.06 5.71
CA THR A 132 27.61 -6.08 5.00
C THR A 132 29.04 -6.24 5.54
N GLU A 133 29.51 -5.30 6.37
CA GLU A 133 30.82 -5.36 6.99
C GLU A 133 30.83 -6.09 8.33
N ARG A 134 29.68 -6.13 9.04
CA ARG A 134 29.61 -6.62 10.44
C ARG A 134 28.65 -7.80 10.62
N VAL A 135 27.83 -8.10 9.61
CA VAL A 135 26.85 -9.21 9.65
C VAL A 135 27.02 -10.07 8.41
N LYS A 136 27.04 -11.39 8.60
CA LYS A 136 26.97 -12.36 7.51
C LYS A 136 25.51 -12.81 7.32
N PRO A 137 25.02 -12.99 6.08
CA PRO A 137 23.64 -13.41 5.81
C PRO A 137 23.21 -14.67 6.57
N GLU A 138 24.15 -15.62 6.80
CA GLU A 138 23.89 -16.88 7.50
C GLU A 138 23.56 -16.70 8.98
N GLN A 139 23.77 -15.52 9.55
CA GLN A 139 23.37 -15.17 10.91
C GLN A 139 21.91 -14.75 11.02
N LEU A 140 21.26 -14.45 9.87
CA LEU A 140 19.89 -13.99 9.77
C LEU A 140 18.96 -15.15 9.38
N SER A 141 17.69 -15.12 9.82
CA SER A 141 16.71 -16.14 9.45
C SER A 141 15.27 -15.63 9.45
N SER A 142 14.73 -15.21 10.58
CA SER A 142 13.33 -14.78 10.72
C SER A 142 13.22 -13.48 11.49
N TYR A 143 12.02 -12.88 11.50
CA TYR A 143 11.72 -11.74 12.38
C TYR A 143 11.93 -12.11 13.85
N ALA A 144 11.45 -13.28 14.27
CA ALA A 144 11.58 -13.74 15.65
C ALA A 144 13.05 -13.89 16.06
N ALA A 145 13.91 -14.34 15.15
CA ALA A 145 15.34 -14.53 15.42
C ALA A 145 16.11 -13.23 15.74
N LEU A 146 15.55 -12.05 15.46
CA LEU A 146 16.10 -10.77 15.90
C LEU A 146 16.05 -10.61 17.44
N GLY A 147 15.26 -11.44 18.14
CA GLY A 147 15.23 -11.55 19.59
C GLY A 147 16.35 -12.40 20.19
N GLU A 148 17.15 -13.10 19.39
CA GLU A 148 18.25 -13.93 19.89
C GLU A 148 19.35 -13.09 20.56
N PRO A 149 20.05 -13.64 21.59
CA PRO A 149 21.07 -12.91 22.36
C PRO A 149 22.21 -12.34 21.52
N LYS A 150 22.52 -12.93 20.36
CA LYS A 150 23.56 -12.44 19.44
C LYS A 150 23.29 -11.03 18.89
N TRP A 151 22.03 -10.58 18.95
CA TRP A 151 21.62 -9.26 18.48
C TRP A 151 21.54 -8.20 19.59
N ARG A 152 21.86 -8.54 20.82
CA ARG A 152 21.85 -7.61 21.95
C ARG A 152 22.75 -6.41 21.70
N GLY A 153 22.16 -5.20 21.75
CA GLY A 153 22.84 -3.94 21.45
C GLY A 153 23.21 -3.78 19.98
N ARG A 154 22.56 -4.51 19.07
CA ARG A 154 22.85 -4.49 17.62
C ARG A 154 21.62 -4.26 16.75
N LEU A 155 20.39 -4.37 17.31
CA LEU A 155 19.14 -4.18 16.61
C LEU A 155 18.73 -2.71 16.61
N LEU A 156 18.30 -2.19 15.47
CA LEU A 156 17.71 -0.86 15.31
C LEU A 156 16.30 -0.98 14.73
N LEU A 157 15.35 -0.27 15.32
CA LEU A 157 13.97 -0.23 14.89
C LEU A 157 13.47 1.20 14.65
N ARG A 158 12.48 1.33 13.82
CA ARG A 158 11.69 2.55 13.67
C ARG A 158 10.62 2.61 14.76
N THR A 159 10.16 3.80 15.16
CA THR A 159 9.11 3.97 16.16
C THR A 159 7.84 3.15 15.87
N SER A 160 7.25 2.60 16.94
CA SER A 160 5.96 1.88 16.91
C SER A 160 4.78 2.75 16.45
N LYS A 161 4.93 4.09 16.53
CA LYS A 161 3.89 5.04 16.11
C LYS A 161 3.65 5.07 14.60
N LYS A 162 4.59 4.50 13.81
CA LYS A 162 4.40 4.44 12.36
C LYS A 162 3.57 3.21 11.99
N VAL A 163 2.53 3.42 11.19
CA VAL A 163 1.60 2.37 10.72
C VAL A 163 2.32 1.14 10.14
N TYR A 164 3.48 1.29 9.52
CA TYR A 164 4.23 0.17 8.94
C TYR A 164 4.65 -0.89 9.99
N ASN A 165 5.00 -0.45 11.21
CA ASN A 165 5.31 -1.34 12.33
C ASN A 165 4.04 -1.90 12.97
N GLN A 166 2.98 -1.10 13.04
CA GLN A 166 1.68 -1.56 13.53
C GLN A 166 1.15 -2.69 12.65
N SER A 167 1.24 -2.53 11.33
CA SER A 167 0.84 -3.56 10.38
C SER A 167 1.73 -4.82 10.46
N LEU A 168 3.05 -4.66 10.57
CA LEU A 168 3.97 -5.79 10.77
C LEU A 168 3.59 -6.58 12.03
N VAL A 169 3.43 -5.91 13.16
CA VAL A 169 3.09 -6.57 14.44
C VAL A 169 1.69 -7.18 14.40
N ALA A 170 0.71 -6.52 13.77
CA ALA A 170 -0.61 -7.09 13.55
C ALA A 170 -0.55 -8.40 12.75
N MET A 171 0.28 -8.45 11.70
CA MET A 171 0.46 -9.68 10.92
C MET A 171 1.18 -10.76 11.71
N LEU A 172 2.15 -10.42 12.57
CA LEU A 172 2.78 -11.38 13.49
C LEU A 172 1.77 -11.93 14.51
N ILE A 173 0.85 -11.09 15.02
CA ILE A 173 -0.26 -11.57 15.89
C ILE A 173 -1.14 -12.56 15.13
N ALA A 174 -1.48 -12.26 13.88
CA ALA A 174 -2.29 -13.16 13.06
C ALA A 174 -1.60 -14.50 12.80
N GLU A 175 -0.26 -14.51 12.73
CA GLU A 175 0.56 -15.70 12.46
C GLU A 175 0.83 -16.53 13.72
N TYR A 176 1.24 -15.89 14.80
CA TYR A 176 1.75 -16.57 16.00
C TYR A 176 0.82 -16.46 17.21
N GLY A 177 -0.21 -15.62 17.14
CA GLY A 177 -1.03 -15.23 18.28
C GLY A 177 -0.38 -14.13 19.14
N GLU A 178 -1.22 -13.51 20.00
CA GLU A 178 -0.81 -12.33 20.77
C GLU A 178 0.33 -12.62 21.75
N ALA A 179 0.23 -13.71 22.54
CA ALA A 179 1.20 -14.03 23.58
C ALA A 179 2.62 -14.28 23.00
N GLN A 180 2.72 -15.05 21.93
CA GLN A 180 4.02 -15.34 21.29
C GLN A 180 4.58 -14.09 20.61
N THR A 181 3.74 -13.27 19.97
CA THR A 181 4.16 -12.00 19.37
C THR A 181 4.67 -11.04 20.43
N GLU A 182 4.01 -10.95 21.59
CA GLU A 182 4.46 -10.09 22.68
C GLU A 182 5.87 -10.50 23.18
N GLN A 183 6.14 -11.81 23.29
CA GLN A 183 7.48 -12.32 23.61
C GLN A 183 8.51 -11.92 22.55
N ILE A 184 8.18 -12.05 21.26
CA ILE A 184 9.07 -11.65 20.15
C ILE A 184 9.39 -10.16 20.27
N ILE A 185 8.37 -9.30 20.43
CA ILE A 185 8.57 -7.85 20.50
C ILE A 185 9.37 -7.45 21.76
N THR A 186 9.12 -8.09 22.90
CA THR A 186 9.88 -7.86 24.13
C THR A 186 11.38 -8.16 23.91
N THR A 187 11.70 -9.29 23.26
CA THR A 187 13.11 -9.63 22.98
C THR A 187 13.75 -8.70 21.96
N TRP A 188 12.97 -8.14 21.02
CA TRP A 188 13.49 -7.08 20.14
C TRP A 188 13.87 -5.83 20.94
N VAL A 189 13.01 -5.40 21.88
CA VAL A 189 13.27 -4.24 22.74
C VAL A 189 14.52 -4.45 23.57
N ASP A 190 14.72 -5.65 24.14
CA ASP A 190 15.92 -6.03 24.90
C ASP A 190 17.21 -5.96 24.06
N ASN A 191 17.10 -6.15 22.75
CA ASN A 191 18.23 -6.17 21.81
C ASN A 191 18.50 -4.80 21.15
N LEU A 192 17.70 -3.76 21.43
CA LEU A 192 17.89 -2.45 20.83
C LEU A 192 19.26 -1.83 21.18
N ALA A 193 19.93 -1.34 20.14
CA ALA A 193 21.19 -0.59 20.26
C ALA A 193 20.95 0.89 20.57
N ALA A 194 19.78 1.42 20.21
CA ALA A 194 19.39 2.81 20.39
C ALA A 194 17.85 2.94 20.48
N PRO A 195 17.32 4.05 21.03
CA PRO A 195 15.89 4.34 20.96
C PRO A 195 15.37 4.29 19.51
N PRO A 196 14.11 3.90 19.28
CA PRO A 196 13.55 3.80 17.95
C PRO A 196 13.62 5.09 17.12
N PHE A 197 13.89 4.96 15.85
CA PHE A 197 14.10 6.06 14.90
C PHE A 197 12.79 6.59 14.31
N ALA A 198 12.77 7.86 13.93
CA ALA A 198 11.61 8.47 13.28
C ALA A 198 11.38 8.00 11.82
N SER A 199 12.42 7.48 11.14
CA SER A 199 12.32 7.00 9.76
C SER A 199 13.28 5.85 9.46
N ASP A 200 12.94 5.04 8.45
CA ASP A 200 13.78 3.95 7.97
C ASP A 200 15.12 4.47 7.42
N THR A 201 15.11 5.65 6.79
CA THR A 201 16.36 6.29 6.28
C THR A 201 17.31 6.60 7.42
N LYS A 202 16.83 7.22 8.51
CA LYS A 202 17.67 7.53 9.69
C LYS A 202 18.18 6.25 10.35
N LEU A 203 17.36 5.21 10.41
CA LEU A 203 17.76 3.90 10.91
C LEU A 203 18.92 3.32 10.08
N MET A 204 18.84 3.33 8.77
CA MET A 204 19.91 2.83 7.88
C MET A 204 21.17 3.68 7.98
N GLN A 205 21.06 5.00 8.10
CA GLN A 205 22.20 5.89 8.35
C GLN A 205 22.87 5.57 9.69
N ALA A 206 22.09 5.22 10.73
CA ALA A 206 22.64 4.78 12.01
C ALA A 206 23.39 3.45 11.92
N ILE A 207 22.93 2.49 11.11
CA ILE A 207 23.68 1.26 10.82
C ILE A 207 25.02 1.58 10.15
N LEU A 208 25.00 2.45 9.13
CA LEU A 208 26.24 2.90 8.46
C LEU A 208 27.21 3.58 9.42
N ALA A 209 26.71 4.33 10.39
CA ALA A 209 27.50 4.97 11.43
C ALA A 209 27.97 4.02 12.56
N GLY A 210 27.62 2.73 12.51
CA GLY A 210 28.03 1.74 13.49
C GLY A 210 27.26 1.77 14.82
N GLN A 211 26.08 2.40 14.87
CA GLN A 211 25.22 2.44 16.07
C GLN A 211 24.46 1.12 16.30
N GLY A 212 24.38 0.27 15.30
CA GLY A 212 23.78 -1.05 15.30
C GLY A 212 24.11 -1.75 14.00
N ASP A 213 23.67 -2.98 13.83
CA ASP A 213 24.12 -3.83 12.72
C ASP A 213 22.99 -4.33 11.83
N VAL A 214 21.77 -4.41 12.37
CA VAL A 214 20.58 -4.94 11.68
C VAL A 214 19.36 -4.11 12.07
N GLY A 215 18.41 -4.01 11.13
CA GLY A 215 17.14 -3.33 11.37
C GLY A 215 16.03 -3.84 10.45
N ILE A 216 14.83 -3.28 10.61
CA ILE A 216 13.66 -3.58 9.78
C ILE A 216 13.25 -2.32 9.03
N VAL A 217 13.18 -2.41 7.69
CA VAL A 217 12.87 -1.28 6.81
C VAL A 217 11.92 -1.68 5.68
N ASN A 218 11.22 -0.70 5.10
CA ASN A 218 10.57 -0.92 3.82
C ASN A 218 11.59 -0.86 2.67
N THR A 219 11.47 -1.78 1.74
CA THR A 219 12.41 -1.98 0.63
C THR A 219 12.72 -0.73 -0.17
N TYR A 220 11.74 0.12 -0.42
CA TYR A 220 11.94 1.32 -1.25
C TYR A 220 12.83 2.40 -0.58
N TYR A 221 12.91 2.44 0.75
CA TYR A 221 13.88 3.33 1.43
C TYR A 221 15.31 2.88 1.19
N PHE A 222 15.54 1.56 1.24
CA PHE A 222 16.85 0.98 0.88
C PHE A 222 17.17 1.30 -0.59
N GLY A 223 16.23 1.09 -1.50
CA GLY A 223 16.41 1.36 -2.92
C GLY A 223 16.80 2.81 -3.20
N ARG A 224 16.18 3.78 -2.53
CA ARG A 224 16.54 5.20 -2.66
C ARG A 224 17.97 5.46 -2.19
N LEU A 225 18.31 4.95 -1.03
CA LEU A 225 19.65 5.15 -0.45
C LEU A 225 20.74 4.48 -1.30
N LEU A 226 20.48 3.28 -1.83
CA LEU A 226 21.38 2.58 -2.75
C LEU A 226 21.55 3.34 -4.06
N LYS A 227 20.50 3.97 -4.57
CA LYS A 227 20.58 4.79 -5.80
C LYS A 227 21.44 6.04 -5.60
N GLU A 228 21.36 6.65 -4.41
CA GLU A 228 22.19 7.80 -4.03
C GLU A 228 23.64 7.39 -3.75
N ASN A 229 23.87 6.18 -3.24
CA ASN A 229 25.18 5.64 -2.89
C ASN A 229 25.31 4.19 -3.40
N PRO A 230 25.81 3.97 -4.63
CA PRO A 230 25.97 2.63 -5.21
C PRO A 230 26.93 1.70 -4.42
N ASP A 231 27.85 2.27 -3.64
CA ASP A 231 28.80 1.54 -2.79
C ASP A 231 28.28 1.30 -1.37
N LEU A 232 26.98 1.42 -1.17
CA LEU A 232 26.31 1.27 0.11
C LEU A 232 26.69 -0.05 0.82
N LYS A 233 27.21 0.08 2.06
CA LYS A 233 27.62 -1.10 2.87
C LYS A 233 26.44 -1.69 3.66
N LEU A 234 25.28 -1.74 3.04
CA LEU A 234 24.06 -2.38 3.52
C LEU A 234 23.54 -3.37 2.48
N ALA A 235 22.84 -4.39 2.93
CA ALA A 235 22.08 -5.27 2.07
C ALA A 235 20.72 -5.61 2.71
N LEU A 236 19.78 -6.08 1.90
CA LEU A 236 18.50 -6.62 2.36
C LEU A 236 18.63 -8.11 2.63
N TYR A 237 17.88 -8.59 3.60
CA TYR A 237 17.68 -10.01 3.86
C TYR A 237 16.20 -10.31 4.00
N TRP A 238 15.74 -11.38 3.36
CA TRP A 238 14.33 -11.78 3.34
C TRP A 238 14.07 -12.75 4.50
N PRO A 239 13.40 -12.31 5.59
CA PRO A 239 13.12 -13.19 6.72
C PRO A 239 11.99 -14.17 6.40
N ASN A 240 11.83 -15.22 7.24
CA ASN A 240 10.74 -16.19 7.22
C ASN A 240 10.61 -16.98 5.90
N GLN A 241 11.71 -17.16 5.14
CA GLN A 241 11.63 -17.81 3.82
C GLN A 241 11.33 -19.31 3.92
N ASP A 242 11.73 -19.96 5.01
CA ASP A 242 11.43 -21.38 5.29
C ASP A 242 10.05 -21.57 5.98
N SER A 243 9.30 -20.50 6.19
CA SER A 243 7.99 -20.52 6.85
C SER A 243 6.96 -19.69 6.09
N THR A 244 6.41 -18.65 6.69
CA THR A 244 5.28 -17.85 6.19
C THR A 244 5.65 -16.85 5.10
N GLY A 245 6.92 -16.57 4.90
CA GLY A 245 7.41 -15.55 3.98
C GLY A 245 7.53 -14.17 4.63
N VAL A 246 8.10 -13.23 3.88
CA VAL A 246 8.31 -11.86 4.34
C VAL A 246 6.99 -11.09 4.38
N HIS A 247 6.83 -10.24 5.40
CA HIS A 247 5.70 -9.32 5.47
C HIS A 247 5.75 -8.33 4.30
N VAL A 248 4.68 -8.32 3.53
CA VAL A 248 4.42 -7.34 2.46
C VAL A 248 3.26 -6.44 2.83
N ASN A 249 3.25 -5.25 2.27
CA ASN A 249 2.14 -4.32 2.42
C ASN A 249 1.99 -3.51 1.12
N ILE A 250 0.91 -2.77 1.01
CA ILE A 250 0.49 -2.12 -0.22
C ILE A 250 0.30 -0.61 -0.06
N SER A 251 0.38 0.11 -1.17
CA SER A 251 -0.42 1.30 -1.40
C SER A 251 -1.62 0.87 -2.23
N GLY A 252 -2.77 1.45 -1.96
CA GLY A 252 -3.99 1.01 -2.62
C GLY A 252 -5.05 2.10 -2.66
N ALA A 253 -6.21 1.76 -3.20
CA ALA A 253 -7.31 2.69 -3.36
C ALA A 253 -8.67 2.02 -3.21
N GLY A 254 -9.67 2.82 -2.90
CA GLY A 254 -11.08 2.45 -2.91
C GLY A 254 -11.95 3.56 -3.47
N VAL A 255 -13.09 3.20 -4.03
CA VAL A 255 -14.12 4.15 -4.48
C VAL A 255 -14.86 4.64 -3.25
N THR A 256 -15.02 5.95 -3.11
CA THR A 256 -15.72 6.52 -1.95
C THR A 256 -17.20 6.17 -1.98
N LYS A 257 -17.80 6.04 -0.82
CA LYS A 257 -19.21 5.64 -0.67
C LYS A 257 -20.18 6.56 -1.43
N TYR A 258 -19.87 7.84 -1.50
CA TYR A 258 -20.71 8.86 -2.12
C TYR A 258 -20.05 9.50 -3.36
N ALA A 259 -19.21 8.73 -4.06
CA ALA A 259 -18.59 9.15 -5.31
C ALA A 259 -19.64 9.71 -6.29
N LYS A 260 -19.31 10.83 -6.92
CA LYS A 260 -20.18 11.44 -7.93
C LYS A 260 -20.05 10.76 -9.29
N ASN A 261 -18.86 10.20 -9.56
CA ASN A 261 -18.56 9.43 -10.77
C ASN A 261 -18.03 8.04 -10.42
N PRO A 262 -18.83 7.14 -9.78
CA PRO A 262 -18.36 5.83 -9.36
C PRO A 262 -17.92 4.93 -10.55
N ARG A 263 -18.57 5.03 -11.70
CA ARG A 263 -18.17 4.29 -12.91
C ARG A 263 -16.83 4.73 -13.46
N GLY A 264 -16.57 6.04 -13.49
CA GLY A 264 -15.27 6.58 -13.88
C GLY A 264 -14.18 6.19 -12.89
N ALA A 265 -14.49 6.19 -11.60
CA ALA A 265 -13.57 5.75 -10.55
C ALA A 265 -13.18 4.27 -10.69
N VAL A 266 -14.13 3.39 -10.99
CA VAL A 266 -13.85 1.97 -11.24
C VAL A 266 -12.96 1.81 -12.47
N LYS A 267 -13.26 2.48 -13.59
CA LYS A 267 -12.41 2.45 -14.79
C LYS A 267 -10.99 2.93 -14.52
N PHE A 268 -10.84 3.95 -13.68
CA PHE A 268 -9.52 4.42 -13.29
C PHE A 268 -8.77 3.38 -12.42
N LEU A 269 -9.45 2.71 -11.48
CA LEU A 269 -8.85 1.60 -10.73
C LEU A 269 -8.44 0.44 -11.65
N GLU A 270 -9.28 0.07 -12.60
CA GLU A 270 -8.98 -0.95 -13.60
C GLU A 270 -7.74 -0.57 -14.42
N TRP A 271 -7.65 0.67 -14.87
CA TRP A 271 -6.47 1.19 -15.55
C TRP A 271 -5.22 1.16 -14.66
N LEU A 272 -5.33 1.57 -13.37
CA LEU A 272 -4.23 1.50 -12.40
C LEU A 272 -3.73 0.07 -12.16
N SER A 273 -4.56 -0.94 -12.37
CA SER A 273 -4.19 -2.36 -12.28
C SER A 273 -3.59 -2.93 -13.58
N SER A 274 -3.60 -2.17 -14.68
CA SER A 274 -3.04 -2.59 -15.96
C SER A 274 -1.51 -2.61 -15.95
N GLU A 275 -0.91 -3.36 -16.88
CA GLU A 275 0.54 -3.46 -17.02
C GLU A 275 1.23 -2.10 -17.08
N LYS A 276 0.73 -1.21 -17.95
CA LYS A 276 1.29 0.14 -18.13
C LYS A 276 1.29 0.97 -16.85
N ALA A 277 0.15 1.00 -16.15
CA ALA A 277 0.01 1.78 -14.93
C ALA A 277 0.77 1.15 -13.77
N GLN A 278 0.82 -0.18 -13.68
CA GLN A 278 1.57 -0.88 -12.65
C GLN A 278 3.06 -0.59 -12.74
N ASN A 279 3.64 -0.54 -13.94
CA ASN A 279 5.03 -0.15 -14.13
C ASN A 279 5.26 1.30 -13.70
N LEU A 280 4.40 2.24 -14.11
CA LEU A 280 4.51 3.64 -13.69
C LEU A 280 4.36 3.81 -12.17
N PHE A 281 3.42 3.11 -11.56
CA PHE A 281 3.13 3.22 -10.13
C PHE A 281 4.25 2.62 -9.26
N ALA A 282 4.74 1.43 -9.64
CA ALA A 282 5.80 0.74 -8.93
C ALA A 282 7.16 1.46 -9.11
N ASP A 283 7.51 1.82 -10.34
CA ASP A 283 8.82 2.41 -10.66
C ASP A 283 8.99 3.80 -10.03
N ALA A 284 7.92 4.58 -9.93
CA ALA A 284 7.96 5.92 -9.33
C ALA A 284 8.53 5.91 -7.89
N ASN A 285 8.34 4.82 -7.15
CA ASN A 285 8.78 4.68 -5.76
C ASN A 285 9.64 3.43 -5.49
N MET A 286 10.14 2.74 -6.53
CA MET A 286 10.92 1.49 -6.37
C MET A 286 10.13 0.42 -5.57
N GLU A 287 8.86 0.30 -5.87
CA GLU A 287 7.96 -0.72 -5.31
C GLU A 287 7.76 -1.86 -6.34
N TYR A 288 7.09 -2.92 -5.92
CA TYR A 288 6.74 -4.05 -6.78
C TYR A 288 5.32 -3.85 -7.33
N PRO A 289 5.03 -4.29 -8.58
CA PRO A 289 3.66 -4.36 -9.05
C PRO A 289 2.85 -5.38 -8.23
N VAL A 290 1.54 -5.15 -8.08
CA VAL A 290 0.63 -6.12 -7.47
C VAL A 290 0.06 -7.10 -8.50
N ASN A 291 -0.02 -6.70 -9.77
CA ASN A 291 -0.50 -7.53 -10.86
C ASN A 291 0.54 -8.63 -11.15
N PRO A 292 0.21 -9.92 -10.95
CA PRO A 292 1.16 -11.01 -11.13
C PRO A 292 1.62 -11.20 -12.59
N GLY A 293 0.91 -10.62 -13.55
CA GLY A 293 1.31 -10.62 -14.97
C GLY A 293 2.34 -9.54 -15.32
N VAL A 294 2.72 -8.68 -14.38
CA VAL A 294 3.63 -7.56 -14.60
C VAL A 294 4.96 -7.79 -13.89
N GLU A 295 6.05 -7.77 -14.62
CA GLU A 295 7.38 -7.88 -14.03
C GLU A 295 7.78 -6.60 -13.27
N ALA A 296 8.40 -6.78 -12.10
CA ALA A 296 9.03 -5.68 -11.39
C ALA A 296 10.22 -5.11 -12.17
N HIS A 297 10.49 -3.83 -11.99
CA HIS A 297 11.64 -3.17 -12.59
C HIS A 297 12.96 -3.89 -12.26
N ALA A 298 13.87 -3.97 -13.23
CA ALA A 298 15.15 -4.69 -13.09
C ALA A 298 15.94 -4.27 -11.84
N TYR A 299 15.92 -2.99 -11.48
CA TYR A 299 16.58 -2.46 -10.29
C TYR A 299 16.01 -3.08 -8.99
N VAL A 300 14.70 -3.15 -8.88
CA VAL A 300 14.02 -3.77 -7.73
C VAL A 300 14.25 -5.28 -7.70
N LYS A 301 14.24 -5.94 -8.87
CA LYS A 301 14.56 -7.38 -9.00
C LYS A 301 16.01 -7.68 -8.59
N SER A 302 16.94 -6.74 -8.74
CA SER A 302 18.34 -6.93 -8.36
C SER A 302 18.57 -7.12 -6.85
N TRP A 303 17.57 -6.79 -6.01
CA TRP A 303 17.65 -7.03 -4.55
C TRP A 303 17.37 -8.47 -4.16
N GLY A 304 17.08 -9.34 -5.11
CA GLY A 304 16.80 -10.76 -4.93
C GLY A 304 15.29 -11.07 -4.96
N SER A 305 14.98 -12.34 -5.17
CA SER A 305 13.63 -12.88 -5.09
C SER A 305 13.29 -13.28 -3.65
N PHE A 306 12.02 -13.28 -3.32
CA PHE A 306 11.53 -13.66 -2.00
C PHE A 306 10.15 -14.31 -2.07
N LYS A 307 9.87 -15.15 -1.09
CA LYS A 307 8.54 -15.63 -0.77
C LYS A 307 7.83 -14.57 0.08
N ALA A 308 6.75 -14.00 -0.42
CA ALA A 308 5.90 -13.09 0.34
C ALA A 308 4.91 -13.88 1.22
N SER A 309 4.49 -13.30 2.34
CA SER A 309 3.36 -13.82 3.11
C SER A 309 2.08 -13.76 2.26
N GLU A 310 1.33 -14.85 2.26
CA GLU A 310 0.05 -14.97 1.53
C GLU A 310 -1.16 -14.59 2.38
N MET A 311 -0.96 -14.18 3.63
CA MET A 311 -2.03 -13.76 4.53
C MET A 311 -2.74 -12.53 3.97
N ASN A 312 -4.08 -12.50 4.06
CA ASN A 312 -4.84 -11.34 3.60
C ASN A 312 -4.51 -10.10 4.43
N LEU A 313 -4.15 -9.03 3.77
CA LEU A 313 -3.68 -7.79 4.40
C LEU A 313 -4.77 -7.03 5.19
N ALA A 314 -6.04 -7.40 5.07
CA ALA A 314 -7.11 -6.87 5.93
C ALA A 314 -6.80 -7.15 7.42
N ARG A 315 -6.09 -8.24 7.74
CA ARG A 315 -5.65 -8.57 9.10
C ARG A 315 -4.80 -7.47 9.73
N ALA A 316 -4.04 -6.73 8.93
CA ALA A 316 -3.25 -5.60 9.42
C ALA A 316 -4.11 -4.51 10.06
N GLY A 317 -5.29 -4.23 9.48
CA GLY A 317 -6.25 -3.29 10.06
C GLY A 317 -7.06 -3.87 11.22
N GLU A 318 -7.55 -5.10 11.07
CA GLU A 318 -8.33 -5.80 12.09
C GLU A 318 -7.59 -5.90 13.43
N LEU A 319 -6.29 -6.18 13.40
CA LEU A 319 -5.45 -6.39 14.58
C LEU A 319 -4.59 -5.17 14.95
N GLN A 320 -4.75 -4.04 14.28
CA GLN A 320 -3.90 -2.86 14.52
C GLN A 320 -3.99 -2.37 15.97
N SER A 321 -5.21 -2.30 16.54
CA SER A 321 -5.40 -1.87 17.93
C SER A 321 -4.70 -2.80 18.92
N ASP A 322 -4.76 -4.10 18.66
CA ASP A 322 -4.12 -5.10 19.53
C ASP A 322 -2.58 -5.02 19.38
N ALA A 323 -2.09 -4.81 18.15
CA ALA A 323 -0.68 -4.59 17.88
C ALA A 323 -0.12 -3.36 18.63
N ILE A 324 -0.86 -2.23 18.61
CA ILE A 324 -0.48 -1.01 19.32
C ILE A 324 -0.38 -1.27 20.82
N LYS A 325 -1.40 -1.90 21.42
CA LYS A 325 -1.41 -2.23 22.85
C LYS A 325 -0.28 -3.20 23.23
N LEU A 326 -0.05 -4.21 22.38
CA LEU A 326 1.02 -5.19 22.59
C LEU A 326 2.40 -4.51 22.54
N MET A 327 2.65 -3.66 21.56
CA MET A 327 3.91 -2.92 21.46
C MET A 327 4.14 -2.02 22.68
N ASP A 328 3.09 -1.36 23.17
CA ASP A 328 3.15 -0.53 24.38
C ASP A 328 3.52 -1.37 25.62
N ARG A 329 2.85 -2.51 25.84
CA ARG A 329 3.18 -3.44 26.94
C ARG A 329 4.60 -3.98 26.87
N ALA A 330 5.09 -4.26 25.65
CA ALA A 330 6.44 -4.75 25.41
C ALA A 330 7.52 -3.64 25.52
N GLY A 331 7.13 -2.38 25.73
CA GLY A 331 8.06 -1.25 25.80
C GLY A 331 8.60 -0.78 24.46
N TYR A 332 7.96 -1.12 23.38
CA TYR A 332 8.34 -0.68 22.03
C TYR A 332 7.60 0.62 21.68
N HIS A 333 8.30 1.74 21.67
CA HIS A 333 7.74 3.09 21.48
C HIS A 333 8.15 3.79 20.19
#